data_ddd49b0a13bbbfb8753d9302e82bcd14
#
_entry.id   ddd49b0a13bbbfb8753d9302e82bcd14
#
_cell.length_a   1.000
_cell.length_b   1.000
_cell.length_c   1.000
_cell.angle_alpha   90.00
_cell.angle_beta   90.00
_cell.angle_gamma   90.00
#
_symmetry.space_group_name_H-M   'P 1'
#
loop_
_entity.id
_entity.type
_entity.pdbx_description
1 polymer ?
#
loop_
_entity_poly.entity_id
_entity_poly.type
_entity_poly.pdbx_seq_one_letter_code
_entity_poly.pdbx_strand_id
1 'polypeptide(L)'
;PELSFRNEDIFSEEFQEINYDIALTTLFLHHFKEEEIVSLLFSLSNKATIGIVVNDLQRSEIAYGLFKLLGIVISNYMIKQDGLTSILRAFKREDLEHISKKLNLKSQIRWKWAFRYQWLIRT
;
A
#
# COMPACT_ATOMS: atom_id res chain seq x y z
N PRO A 1 -22.02 -6.62 13.15
CA PRO A 1 -21.27 -5.71 12.27
C PRO A 1 -21.83 -5.77 10.86
N GLU A 2 -22.15 -4.63 10.31
CA GLU A 2 -22.58 -4.53 8.92
C GLU A 2 -21.36 -4.33 8.01
N LEU A 3 -21.28 -5.12 6.96
CA LEU A 3 -20.31 -4.95 5.91
C LEU A 3 -20.99 -4.25 4.72
N SER A 4 -20.47 -3.11 4.32
CA SER A 4 -20.94 -2.39 3.14
C SER A 4 -19.84 -2.28 2.10
N PHE A 5 -20.23 -2.37 0.83
CA PHE A 5 -19.34 -2.18 -0.30
C PHE A 5 -19.74 -0.92 -1.06
N ARG A 6 -18.75 -0.10 -1.39
CA ARG A 6 -18.95 1.12 -2.17
C ARG A 6 -17.95 1.15 -3.32
N ASN A 7 -18.39 1.61 -4.47
CA ASN A 7 -17.52 1.89 -5.60
C ASN A 7 -17.33 3.41 -5.66
N GLU A 8 -16.26 3.89 -5.03
CA GLU A 8 -15.99 5.32 -4.91
C GLU A 8 -14.54 5.61 -5.32
N ASP A 9 -14.32 6.79 -5.88
CA ASP A 9 -12.97 7.29 -6.09
C ASP A 9 -12.44 7.82 -4.75
N ILE A 10 -11.29 7.29 -4.31
CA ILE A 10 -10.64 7.69 -3.05
C ILE A 10 -10.21 9.16 -3.03
N PHE A 11 -10.12 9.80 -4.18
CA PHE A 11 -9.81 11.23 -4.31
C PHE A 11 -11.07 12.10 -4.45
N SER A 12 -12.27 11.51 -4.46
CA SER A 12 -13.54 12.25 -4.52
C SER A 12 -13.86 13.00 -3.24
N GLU A 13 -14.64 14.07 -3.35
CA GLU A 13 -15.11 14.83 -2.19
C GLU A 13 -15.99 13.97 -1.28
N GLU A 14 -16.84 13.11 -1.84
CA GLU A 14 -17.71 12.21 -1.09
C GLU A 14 -16.89 11.26 -0.20
N PHE A 15 -15.79 10.72 -0.71
CA PHE A 15 -14.87 9.88 0.09
C PHE A 15 -14.21 10.68 1.21
N GLN A 16 -13.89 11.96 0.95
CA GLN A 16 -13.24 12.83 1.93
C GLN A 16 -14.17 13.21 3.10
N GLU A 17 -15.47 13.04 3.00
CA GLU A 17 -16.43 13.30 4.07
C GLU A 17 -16.60 12.14 5.06
N ILE A 18 -16.11 10.94 4.71
CA ILE A 18 -16.25 9.74 5.54
C ILE A 18 -15.24 9.78 6.70
N ASN A 19 -15.74 9.61 7.93
CA ASN A 19 -14.90 9.42 9.12
C ASN A 19 -14.88 7.93 9.51
N TYR A 20 -13.75 7.47 9.98
CA TYR A 20 -13.53 6.08 10.36
C TYR A 20 -12.47 5.98 11.48
N ASP A 21 -12.44 4.87 12.18
CA ASP A 21 -11.44 4.65 13.22
C ASP A 21 -10.10 4.22 12.63
N ILE A 22 -10.13 3.29 11.68
CA ILE A 22 -8.93 2.75 11.02
C ILE A 22 -9.14 2.73 9.50
N ALA A 23 -8.15 3.21 8.77
CA ALA A 23 -8.03 2.98 7.34
C ALA A 23 -7.10 1.78 7.09
N LEU A 24 -7.51 0.85 6.24
CA LEU A 24 -6.67 -0.27 5.80
C LEU A 24 -6.46 -0.21 4.30
N THR A 25 -5.20 -0.17 3.87
CA THR A 25 -4.83 -0.30 2.46
C THR A 25 -4.01 -1.57 2.25
N THR A 26 -4.39 -2.36 1.26
CA THR A 26 -3.71 -3.62 0.96
C THR A 26 -3.37 -3.73 -0.52
N LEU A 27 -2.09 -3.92 -0.83
CA LEU A 27 -1.57 -4.08 -2.20
C LEU A 27 -2.06 -2.96 -3.15
N PHE A 28 -2.02 -1.74 -2.69
CA PHE A 28 -2.66 -0.62 -3.36
C PHE A 28 -1.70 0.56 -3.62
N LEU A 29 -0.90 0.95 -2.61
CA LEU A 29 -0.11 2.17 -2.69
C LEU A 29 1.02 2.11 -3.73
N HIS A 30 1.56 0.94 -4.03
CA HIS A 30 2.62 0.77 -5.04
C HIS A 30 2.20 1.14 -6.47
N HIS A 31 0.91 1.38 -6.72
CA HIS A 31 0.40 1.87 -8.00
C HIS A 31 0.56 3.38 -8.18
N PHE A 32 0.83 4.12 -7.11
CA PHE A 32 0.86 5.58 -7.09
C PHE A 32 2.28 6.12 -7.00
N LYS A 33 2.45 7.38 -7.40
CA LYS A 33 3.68 8.13 -7.19
C LYS A 33 3.78 8.61 -5.74
N GLU A 34 4.98 8.93 -5.29
CA GLU A 34 5.24 9.33 -3.90
C GLU A 34 4.37 10.51 -3.46
N GLU A 35 4.22 11.54 -4.29
CA GLU A 35 3.41 12.72 -3.97
C GLU A 35 1.93 12.37 -3.79
N GLU A 36 1.42 11.46 -4.61
CA GLU A 36 0.04 10.97 -4.51
C GLU A 36 -0.14 10.13 -3.24
N ILE A 37 0.84 9.30 -2.88
CA ILE A 37 0.83 8.52 -1.63
C ILE A 37 0.84 9.44 -0.41
N VAL A 38 1.70 10.45 -0.40
CA VAL A 38 1.76 11.42 0.70
C VAL A 38 0.42 12.16 0.84
N SER A 39 -0.14 12.64 -0.27
CA SER A 39 -1.44 13.33 -0.27
C SER A 39 -2.56 12.43 0.23
N LEU A 40 -2.62 11.18 -0.25
CA LEU A 40 -3.63 10.21 0.16
C LEU A 40 -3.50 9.87 1.65
N LEU A 41 -2.31 9.53 2.12
CA LEU A 41 -2.09 9.18 3.53
C LEU A 41 -2.34 10.37 4.46
N PHE A 42 -2.01 11.59 4.03
CA PHE A 42 -2.35 12.80 4.77
C PHE A 42 -3.86 12.97 4.88
N SER A 43 -4.60 12.82 3.78
CA SER A 43 -6.06 12.86 3.78
C SER A 43 -6.65 11.80 4.69
N LEU A 44 -6.21 10.54 4.57
CA LEU A 44 -6.65 9.45 5.42
C LEU A 44 -6.35 9.70 6.91
N SER A 45 -5.20 10.31 7.24
CA SER A 45 -4.82 10.60 8.61
C SER A 45 -5.71 11.64 9.28
N ASN A 46 -6.26 12.57 8.52
CA ASN A 46 -7.18 13.58 9.04
C ASN A 46 -8.57 13.00 9.37
N LYS A 47 -8.90 11.82 8.86
CA LYS A 47 -10.22 11.17 9.02
C LYS A 47 -10.17 9.95 9.94
N ALA A 48 -9.03 9.27 10.02
CA ALA A 48 -8.85 8.13 10.89
C ALA A 48 -8.60 8.58 12.34
N THR A 49 -9.44 8.15 13.29
CA THR A 49 -9.28 8.51 14.70
C THR A 49 -8.17 7.74 15.40
N ILE A 50 -7.85 6.53 14.95
CA ILE A 50 -6.82 5.65 15.53
C ILE A 50 -5.58 5.60 14.64
N GLY A 51 -5.77 5.38 13.33
CA GLY A 51 -4.63 5.33 12.43
C GLY A 51 -4.89 4.63 11.10
N ILE A 52 -3.79 4.41 10.40
CA ILE A 52 -3.78 3.77 9.08
C ILE A 52 -2.90 2.53 9.13
N VAL A 53 -3.37 1.44 8.56
CA VAL A 53 -2.62 0.20 8.36
C VAL A 53 -2.38 0.02 6.86
N VAL A 54 -1.12 0.04 6.47
CA VAL A 54 -0.70 -0.26 5.10
C VAL A 54 -0.07 -1.64 5.07
N ASN A 55 -0.52 -2.49 4.16
CA ASN A 55 0.08 -3.79 3.87
C ASN A 55 0.41 -3.86 2.39
N ASP A 56 1.66 -3.65 2.05
CA ASP A 56 2.08 -3.56 0.65
C ASP A 56 3.36 -4.35 0.36
N LEU A 57 3.69 -4.48 -0.91
CA LEU A 57 4.78 -5.30 -1.39
C LEU A 57 6.15 -4.70 -1.06
N GLN A 58 7.10 -5.58 -0.74
CA GLN A 58 8.51 -5.26 -0.69
C GLN A 58 9.14 -5.42 -2.07
N ARG A 59 9.89 -4.41 -2.53
CA ARG A 59 10.77 -4.54 -3.69
C ARG A 59 11.96 -5.41 -3.33
N SER A 60 11.99 -6.63 -3.89
CA SER A 60 13.00 -7.63 -3.63
C SER A 60 13.41 -8.33 -4.93
N GLU A 61 14.70 -8.37 -5.20
CA GLU A 61 15.25 -9.12 -6.34
C GLU A 61 14.97 -10.62 -6.22
N ILE A 62 14.95 -11.13 -4.99
CA ILE A 62 14.62 -12.53 -4.70
C ILE A 62 13.14 -12.79 -5.04
N ALA A 63 12.23 -11.92 -4.60
CA ALA A 63 10.81 -12.04 -4.93
C ALA A 63 10.58 -11.96 -6.45
N TYR A 64 11.28 -11.06 -7.13
CA TYR A 64 11.23 -10.95 -8.59
C TYR A 64 11.71 -12.22 -9.27
N GLY A 65 12.85 -12.77 -8.86
CA GLY A 65 13.40 -14.02 -9.40
C GLY A 65 12.48 -15.21 -9.16
N LEU A 66 11.95 -15.37 -7.95
CA LEU A 66 10.99 -16.42 -7.61
C LEU A 66 9.69 -16.30 -8.42
N PHE A 67 9.15 -15.11 -8.58
CA PHE A 67 7.95 -14.89 -9.37
C PHE A 67 8.19 -15.15 -10.86
N LYS A 68 9.36 -14.78 -11.37
CA LYS A 68 9.77 -15.08 -12.74
C LYS A 68 9.88 -16.59 -12.97
N LEU A 69 10.41 -17.34 -11.99
CA LEU A 69 10.48 -18.80 -12.03
C LEU A 69 9.08 -19.44 -12.02
N LEU A 70 8.20 -18.98 -11.12
CA LEU A 70 6.79 -19.40 -11.08
C LEU A 70 6.06 -19.07 -12.39
N GLY A 71 6.44 -18.00 -13.06
CA GLY A 71 5.88 -17.60 -14.34
C GLY A 71 6.11 -18.62 -15.48
N ILE A 72 6.99 -19.59 -15.30
CA ILE A 72 7.14 -20.72 -16.25
C ILE A 72 5.89 -21.61 -16.20
N VAL A 73 5.25 -21.72 -15.03
CA VAL A 73 4.03 -22.53 -14.81
C VAL A 73 2.76 -21.72 -15.06
N ILE A 74 2.83 -20.39 -14.92
CA ILE A 74 1.69 -19.50 -15.16
C ILE A 74 1.51 -19.31 -16.67
N SER A 75 0.44 -19.87 -17.22
CA SER A 75 0.13 -19.79 -18.66
C SER A 75 -0.41 -18.41 -19.10
N ASN A 76 -0.94 -17.60 -18.15
CA ASN A 76 -1.50 -16.30 -18.47
C ASN A 76 -0.42 -15.20 -18.47
N TYR A 77 -0.11 -14.69 -19.67
CA TYR A 77 0.89 -13.64 -19.88
C TYR A 77 0.59 -12.34 -19.11
N MET A 78 -0.67 -11.92 -19.05
CA MET A 78 -1.07 -10.68 -18.36
C MET A 78 -0.81 -10.77 -16.85
N ILE A 79 -1.21 -11.87 -16.22
CA ILE A 79 -0.97 -12.10 -14.78
C ILE A 79 0.53 -12.08 -14.46
N LYS A 80 1.33 -12.70 -15.35
CA LYS A 80 2.79 -12.73 -15.20
C LYS A 80 3.41 -11.34 -15.29
N GLN A 81 3.02 -10.54 -16.26
CA GLN A 81 3.53 -9.18 -16.45
C GLN A 81 3.08 -8.24 -15.34
N ASP A 82 1.82 -8.31 -14.93
CA ASP A 82 1.31 -7.48 -13.82
C ASP A 82 2.01 -7.80 -12.50
N GLY A 83 2.24 -9.07 -12.22
CA GLY A 83 2.97 -9.48 -11.01
C GLY A 83 4.40 -8.99 -10.99
N LEU A 84 5.15 -9.14 -12.09
CA LEU A 84 6.53 -8.65 -12.20
C LEU A 84 6.60 -7.12 -12.09
N THR A 85 5.67 -6.42 -12.75
CA THR A 85 5.58 -4.97 -12.69
C THR A 85 5.26 -4.48 -11.28
N SER A 86 4.35 -5.15 -10.57
CA SER A 86 4.01 -4.83 -9.18
C SER A 86 5.20 -4.97 -8.25
N ILE A 87 6.01 -6.02 -8.41
CA ILE A 87 7.24 -6.22 -7.61
C ILE A 87 8.26 -5.10 -7.89
N LEU A 88 8.41 -4.66 -9.15
CA LEU A 88 9.31 -3.56 -9.52
C LEU A 88 8.83 -2.20 -8.97
N ARG A 89 7.52 -2.00 -8.83
CA ARG A 89 6.91 -0.80 -8.24
C ARG A 89 6.81 -0.86 -6.72
N ALA A 90 7.06 -2.01 -6.12
CA ALA A 90 6.99 -2.22 -4.68
C ALA A 90 7.99 -1.36 -3.91
N PHE A 91 7.79 -1.24 -2.61
CA PHE A 91 8.55 -0.35 -1.74
C PHE A 91 9.86 -0.96 -1.25
N LYS A 92 10.88 -0.13 -1.15
CA LYS A 92 12.01 -0.35 -0.24
C LYS A 92 11.67 0.24 1.12
N ARG A 93 12.38 -0.21 2.17
CA ARG A 93 12.19 0.32 3.52
C ARG A 93 12.46 1.83 3.58
N GLU A 94 13.49 2.26 2.87
CA GLU A 94 13.89 3.67 2.80
C GLU A 94 12.80 4.56 2.19
N ASP A 95 12.05 4.04 1.21
CA ASP A 95 10.93 4.77 0.59
C ASP A 95 9.84 5.05 1.64
N LEU A 96 9.46 4.03 2.43
CA LEU A 96 8.45 4.16 3.49
C LEU A 96 8.92 5.07 4.62
N GLU A 97 10.19 5.00 5.01
CA GLU A 97 10.79 5.89 6.00
C GLU A 97 10.81 7.34 5.53
N HIS A 98 11.09 7.56 4.24
CA HIS A 98 11.07 8.87 3.63
C HIS A 98 9.67 9.49 3.63
N ILE A 99 8.67 8.72 3.22
CA ILE A 99 7.26 9.14 3.25
C ILE A 99 6.80 9.40 4.70
N SER A 100 7.19 8.55 5.65
CA SER A 100 6.89 8.74 7.07
C SER A 100 7.39 10.08 7.61
N LYS A 101 8.59 10.48 7.21
CA LYS A 101 9.16 11.79 7.59
C LYS A 101 8.36 12.94 6.99
N LYS A 102 7.93 12.83 5.74
CA LYS A 102 7.09 13.85 5.09
C LYS A 102 5.74 13.99 5.76
N LEU A 103 5.14 12.91 6.20
CA LEU A 103 3.86 12.91 6.93
C LEU A 103 3.98 13.48 8.34
N ASN A 104 5.16 13.45 8.94
CA ASN A 104 5.43 13.87 10.33
C ASN A 104 4.50 13.20 11.35
N LEU A 105 4.14 11.96 11.12
CA LEU A 105 3.31 11.13 11.99
C LEU A 105 4.12 9.98 12.59
N LYS A 106 3.71 9.53 13.76
CA LYS A 106 4.32 8.34 14.38
C LYS A 106 3.99 7.12 13.54
N SER A 107 5.01 6.42 13.08
CA SER A 107 4.81 5.22 12.28
C SER A 107 5.77 4.10 12.66
N GLN A 108 5.38 2.89 12.35
CA GLN A 108 6.17 1.68 12.54
C GLN A 108 6.09 0.82 11.30
N ILE A 109 7.26 0.49 10.73
CA ILE A 109 7.40 -0.36 9.55
C ILE A 109 7.90 -1.73 9.99
N ARG A 110 7.16 -2.78 9.67
CA ARG A 110 7.49 -4.17 9.96
C ARG A 110 7.54 -4.99 8.68
N TRP A 111 8.59 -5.77 8.52
CA TRP A 111 8.64 -6.77 7.48
C TRP A 111 7.72 -7.95 7.83
N LYS A 112 6.99 -8.46 6.85
CA LYS A 112 6.11 -9.63 6.96
C LYS A 112 6.42 -10.63 5.84
N TRP A 113 6.22 -11.90 6.15
CA TRP A 113 6.26 -12.95 5.15
C TRP A 113 5.05 -12.83 4.21
N ALA A 114 5.09 -13.03 2.91
CA ALA A 114 6.22 -13.20 2.03
C ALA A 114 6.47 -11.89 1.26
N PHE A 115 7.61 -11.25 1.54
CA PHE A 115 8.03 -10.02 0.86
C PHE A 115 7.00 -8.89 0.95
N ARG A 116 6.54 -8.58 2.16
CA ARG A 116 5.59 -7.50 2.44
C ARG A 116 6.09 -6.59 3.55
N TYR A 117 5.67 -5.35 3.49
CA TYR A 117 5.75 -4.42 4.59
C TYR A 117 4.37 -4.19 5.18
N GLN A 118 4.27 -4.28 6.51
CA GLN A 118 3.17 -3.76 7.30
C GLN A 118 3.64 -2.43 7.88
N TRP A 119 2.99 -1.37 7.48
CA TRP A 119 3.29 -0.03 7.93
C TRP A 119 2.11 0.53 8.71
N LEU A 120 2.33 0.78 10.00
CA LEU A 120 1.35 1.30 10.93
C LEU A 120 1.60 2.78 11.14
N ILE A 121 0.62 3.62 10.86
CA ILE A 121 0.67 5.06 11.03
C ILE A 121 -0.38 5.43 12.07
N ARG A 122 0.05 6.11 13.14
CA ARG A 122 -0.86 6.61 14.19
C ARG A 122 -1.23 8.06 13.92
N THR A 123 -2.49 8.33 14.05
CA THR A 123 -3.06 9.68 13.89
C THR A 123 -3.30 10.38 15.22
#